data_c1811849abe7f8eb9acd1cec30f5e9be
#
_entry.id   c1811849abe7f8eb9acd1cec30f5e9be
#
_cell.length_a   1.000
_cell.length_b   1.000
_cell.length_c   1.000
_cell.angle_alpha   90.00
_cell.angle_beta   90.00
_cell.angle_gamma   90.00
#
_symmetry.space_group_name_H-M   'P 1'
#
loop_
_entity.id
_entity.type
_entity.pdbx_description
1 polymer ?
#
loop_
_entity_poly.entity_id
_entity_poly.type
_entity_poly.pdbx_seq_one_letter_code
_entity_poly.pdbx_strand_id
1 'polypeptide(L)'
;MTSISIAVINAGVSDPSSTRLLADRIAQKTIDTLRQAGMTATVRSIDLGPIAVEIAQALVSGMPGEKVRGAIGQLAQADAIIAATPVYKAGISGLFKSFADLIDNDLLIAKPVILAATGGSARHAMVVDDHLRPLFAFLRAIPMPTSLYAAPEDWGSADLGKRIARAAGELAVILRSQAPSEIADSNWAGYQHQFSGNATRAQRSVDDVDFSTDLMRLAAGGGSGRAAR
;
A
#
# COMPACT_ATOMS: atom_id res chain seq x y z
N MET A 1 3.97 -25.26 4.18
CA MET A 1 4.68 -24.13 3.56
C MET A 1 3.79 -22.91 3.71
N THR A 2 4.31 -21.82 4.26
CA THR A 2 3.59 -20.56 4.39
C THR A 2 3.39 -19.96 3.01
N SER A 3 2.16 -19.65 2.63
CA SER A 3 1.83 -19.00 1.36
C SER A 3 1.72 -17.49 1.59
N ILE A 4 2.53 -16.70 0.89
CA ILE A 4 2.59 -15.25 0.98
C ILE A 4 1.79 -14.63 -0.18
N SER A 5 0.88 -13.72 0.12
CA SER A 5 0.14 -12.94 -0.88
C SER A 5 0.80 -11.56 -1.06
N ILE A 6 1.19 -11.22 -2.28
CA ILE A 6 1.82 -9.93 -2.61
C ILE A 6 0.88 -9.14 -3.52
N ALA A 7 0.53 -7.92 -3.12
CA ALA A 7 -0.17 -6.98 -3.98
C ALA A 7 0.82 -6.06 -4.70
N VAL A 8 0.68 -5.90 -6.01
CA VAL A 8 1.48 -4.98 -6.82
C VAL A 8 0.60 -3.81 -7.25
N ILE A 9 0.84 -2.62 -6.71
CA ILE A 9 0.19 -1.39 -7.18
C ILE A 9 1.02 -0.84 -8.34
N ASN A 10 0.42 -0.77 -9.53
CA ASN A 10 1.05 -0.23 -10.73
C ASN A 10 0.28 0.98 -11.25
N ALA A 11 0.91 2.16 -11.23
CA ALA A 11 0.36 3.39 -11.78
C ALA A 11 0.88 3.75 -13.19
N GLY A 12 1.59 2.85 -13.85
CA GLY A 12 2.01 3.03 -15.24
C GLY A 12 0.82 2.89 -16.19
N VAL A 13 0.62 3.92 -17.03
CA VAL A 13 -0.54 3.99 -17.96
C VAL A 13 -0.16 3.90 -19.44
N SER A 14 1.13 3.94 -19.76
CA SER A 14 1.62 3.79 -21.14
C SER A 14 1.66 2.33 -21.56
N ASP A 15 1.58 2.08 -22.87
CA ASP A 15 1.82 0.78 -23.47
C ASP A 15 2.89 0.92 -24.58
N PRO A 16 4.08 0.30 -24.40
CA PRO A 16 4.55 -0.40 -23.21
C PRO A 16 4.82 0.51 -22.00
N SER A 17 4.66 -0.03 -20.79
CA SER A 17 4.90 0.70 -19.54
C SER A 17 6.20 0.28 -18.86
N SER A 18 7.15 1.21 -18.73
CA SER A 18 8.38 0.98 -17.96
C SER A 18 8.11 0.74 -16.47
N THR A 19 7.10 1.42 -15.90
CA THR A 19 6.70 1.22 -14.51
C THR A 19 6.19 -0.20 -14.28
N ARG A 20 5.35 -0.70 -15.21
CA ARG A 20 4.88 -2.09 -15.16
C ARG A 20 6.04 -3.07 -15.28
N LEU A 21 6.96 -2.84 -16.21
CA LEU A 21 8.14 -3.69 -16.40
C LEU A 21 9.01 -3.74 -15.14
N LEU A 22 9.19 -2.60 -14.44
CA LEU A 22 9.92 -2.56 -13.17
C LEU A 22 9.18 -3.36 -12.10
N ALA A 23 7.88 -3.14 -11.96
CA ALA A 23 7.05 -3.85 -10.97
C ALA A 23 7.09 -5.37 -11.18
N ASP A 24 6.98 -5.83 -12.43
CA ASP A 24 7.04 -7.27 -12.80
C ASP A 24 8.42 -7.87 -12.48
N ARG A 25 9.52 -7.14 -12.76
CA ARG A 25 10.89 -7.60 -12.39
C ARG A 25 11.07 -7.71 -10.89
N ILE A 26 10.53 -6.76 -10.12
CA ILE A 26 10.56 -6.79 -8.65
C ILE A 26 9.75 -7.98 -8.14
N ALA A 27 8.52 -8.16 -8.64
CA ALA A 27 7.64 -9.26 -8.26
C ALA A 27 8.27 -10.63 -8.53
N GLN A 28 8.82 -10.82 -9.73
CA GLN A 28 9.48 -12.07 -10.10
C GLN A 28 10.68 -12.36 -9.18
N LYS A 29 11.55 -11.36 -8.96
CA LYS A 29 12.70 -11.54 -8.07
C LYS A 29 12.28 -11.83 -6.64
N THR A 30 11.20 -11.21 -6.17
CA THR A 30 10.65 -11.46 -4.84
C THR A 30 10.13 -12.89 -4.71
N ILE A 31 9.38 -13.41 -5.70
CA ILE A 31 8.94 -14.80 -5.74
C ILE A 31 10.13 -15.76 -5.65
N ASP A 32 11.16 -15.52 -6.48
CA ASP A 32 12.35 -16.38 -6.51
C ASP A 32 13.10 -16.38 -5.17
N THR A 33 13.21 -15.20 -4.54
CA THR A 33 13.88 -15.04 -3.24
C THR A 33 13.09 -15.73 -2.12
N LEU A 34 11.76 -15.58 -2.09
CA LEU A 34 10.89 -16.23 -1.12
C LEU A 34 10.93 -17.76 -1.28
N ARG A 35 10.94 -18.25 -2.52
CA ARG A 35 11.09 -19.69 -2.80
C ARG A 35 12.39 -20.26 -2.27
N GLN A 36 13.52 -19.55 -2.45
CA GLN A 36 14.82 -19.91 -1.88
C GLN A 36 14.80 -19.92 -0.35
N ALA A 37 13.96 -19.11 0.26
CA ALA A 37 13.73 -19.06 1.71
C ALA A 37 12.69 -20.10 2.22
N GLY A 38 12.20 -21.01 1.36
CA GLY A 38 11.23 -22.05 1.72
C GLY A 38 9.78 -21.58 1.81
N MET A 39 9.45 -20.40 1.28
CA MET A 39 8.11 -19.83 1.23
C MET A 39 7.55 -19.88 -0.20
N THR A 40 6.23 -20.02 -0.33
CA THR A 40 5.53 -19.84 -1.61
C THR A 40 4.92 -18.47 -1.66
N ALA A 41 4.86 -17.84 -2.85
CA ALA A 41 4.26 -16.53 -3.01
C ALA A 41 3.31 -16.50 -4.21
N THR A 42 2.19 -15.80 -4.04
CA THR A 42 1.26 -15.43 -5.10
C THR A 42 1.26 -13.93 -5.28
N VAL A 43 1.20 -13.46 -6.52
CA VAL A 43 1.20 -12.03 -6.85
C VAL A 43 -0.12 -11.66 -7.51
N ARG A 44 -0.73 -10.57 -7.03
CA ARG A 44 -1.91 -9.95 -7.62
C ARG A 44 -1.60 -8.53 -8.03
N SER A 45 -1.82 -8.20 -9.29
CA SER A 45 -1.58 -6.87 -9.84
C SER A 45 -2.83 -6.00 -9.73
N ILE A 46 -2.63 -4.79 -9.23
CA ILE A 46 -3.62 -3.71 -9.16
C ILE A 46 -3.16 -2.63 -10.14
N ASP A 47 -3.66 -2.72 -11.37
CA ASP A 47 -3.36 -1.74 -12.41
C ASP A 47 -4.32 -0.56 -12.28
N LEU A 48 -3.79 0.63 -12.00
CA LEU A 48 -4.60 1.81 -11.73
C LEU A 48 -5.18 2.46 -12.99
N GLY A 49 -4.52 2.29 -14.16
CA GLY A 49 -4.99 2.87 -15.41
C GLY A 49 -6.44 2.51 -15.75
N PRO A 50 -6.82 1.22 -15.79
CA PRO A 50 -8.18 0.77 -16.09
C PRO A 50 -9.26 1.24 -15.12
N ILE A 51 -8.89 1.64 -13.90
CA ILE A 51 -9.82 2.10 -12.85
C ILE A 51 -9.69 3.60 -12.55
N ALA A 52 -8.93 4.35 -13.36
CA ALA A 52 -8.62 5.77 -13.11
C ALA A 52 -9.86 6.65 -12.99
N VAL A 53 -10.86 6.42 -13.85
CA VAL A 53 -12.14 7.18 -13.81
C VAL A 53 -12.90 6.91 -12.52
N GLU A 54 -12.96 5.64 -12.11
CA GLU A 54 -13.63 5.25 -10.86
C GLU A 54 -12.91 5.79 -9.63
N ILE A 55 -11.56 5.85 -9.65
CA ILE A 55 -10.77 6.51 -8.60
C ILE A 55 -11.15 8.00 -8.49
N ALA A 56 -11.20 8.72 -9.62
CA ALA A 56 -11.57 10.15 -9.64
C ALA A 56 -13.00 10.38 -9.12
N GLN A 57 -13.94 9.53 -9.52
CA GLN A 57 -15.33 9.58 -9.02
C GLN A 57 -15.39 9.32 -7.51
N ALA A 58 -14.63 8.34 -7.03
CA ALA A 58 -14.59 8.01 -5.60
C ALA A 58 -14.05 9.16 -4.75
N LEU A 59 -13.01 9.87 -5.22
CA LEU A 59 -12.49 11.06 -4.53
C LEU A 59 -13.52 12.17 -4.37
N VAL A 60 -14.36 12.37 -5.37
CA VAL A 60 -15.38 13.45 -5.36
C VAL A 60 -16.62 13.03 -4.56
N SER A 61 -17.06 11.78 -4.71
CA SER A 61 -18.29 11.29 -4.08
C SER A 61 -18.11 10.77 -2.66
N GLY A 62 -16.87 10.44 -2.27
CA GLY A 62 -16.58 9.71 -1.03
C GLY A 62 -16.99 8.23 -1.07
N MET A 63 -17.46 7.73 -2.22
CA MET A 63 -17.97 6.36 -2.35
C MET A 63 -17.19 5.59 -3.44
N PRO A 64 -16.26 4.69 -3.07
CA PRO A 64 -15.57 3.83 -4.02
C PRO A 64 -16.51 2.89 -4.75
N GLY A 65 -16.40 2.81 -6.07
CA GLY A 65 -17.09 1.84 -6.91
C GLY A 65 -16.55 0.41 -6.71
N GLU A 66 -17.11 -0.53 -7.47
CA GLU A 66 -16.81 -1.96 -7.30
C GLU A 66 -15.33 -2.30 -7.58
N LYS A 67 -14.76 -1.74 -8.65
CA LYS A 67 -13.37 -2.02 -9.04
C LYS A 67 -12.38 -1.45 -8.03
N VAL A 68 -12.63 -0.23 -7.54
CA VAL A 68 -11.78 0.40 -6.51
C VAL A 68 -11.90 -0.36 -5.19
N ARG A 69 -13.11 -0.75 -4.76
CA ARG A 69 -13.28 -1.61 -3.57
C ARG A 69 -12.55 -2.95 -3.72
N GLY A 70 -12.63 -3.56 -4.90
CA GLY A 70 -11.90 -4.80 -5.20
C GLY A 70 -10.38 -4.62 -5.09
N ALA A 71 -9.84 -3.51 -5.60
CA ALA A 71 -8.42 -3.17 -5.48
C ALA A 71 -7.99 -2.96 -4.03
N ILE A 72 -8.77 -2.20 -3.25
CA ILE A 72 -8.53 -1.99 -1.81
C ILE A 72 -8.62 -3.32 -1.04
N GLY A 73 -9.60 -4.17 -1.37
CA GLY A 73 -9.74 -5.51 -0.79
C GLY A 73 -8.53 -6.42 -1.06
N GLN A 74 -7.92 -6.33 -2.25
CA GLN A 74 -6.67 -7.03 -2.55
C GLN A 74 -5.51 -6.56 -1.68
N LEU A 75 -5.39 -5.24 -1.44
CA LEU A 75 -4.39 -4.69 -0.52
C LEU A 75 -4.62 -5.14 0.91
N ALA A 76 -5.87 -5.17 1.36
CA ALA A 76 -6.22 -5.63 2.70
C ALA A 76 -5.76 -7.08 2.94
N GLN A 77 -5.93 -7.95 1.96
CA GLN A 77 -5.58 -9.37 2.04
C GLN A 77 -4.10 -9.68 1.80
N ALA A 78 -3.32 -8.70 1.32
CA ALA A 78 -1.91 -8.92 1.02
C ALA A 78 -1.04 -8.93 2.29
N ASP A 79 -0.05 -9.84 2.32
CA ASP A 79 0.99 -9.89 3.36
C ASP A 79 2.11 -8.90 3.08
N ALA A 80 2.30 -8.52 1.81
CA ALA A 80 3.31 -7.56 1.37
C ALA A 80 2.84 -6.77 0.16
N ILE A 81 3.48 -5.62 -0.08
CA ILE A 81 3.13 -4.72 -1.18
C ILE A 81 4.36 -4.39 -2.01
N ILE A 82 4.18 -4.28 -3.32
CA ILE A 82 5.11 -3.62 -4.23
C ILE A 82 4.38 -2.39 -4.78
N ALA A 83 4.88 -1.20 -4.49
CA ALA A 83 4.29 0.05 -4.92
C ALA A 83 5.13 0.68 -6.03
N ALA A 84 4.59 0.76 -7.24
CA ALA A 84 5.29 1.25 -8.43
C ALA A 84 4.53 2.42 -9.10
N THR A 85 5.22 3.54 -9.28
CA THR A 85 4.66 4.76 -9.89
C THR A 85 5.60 5.36 -10.92
N PRO A 86 5.11 5.94 -12.02
CA PRO A 86 5.93 6.81 -12.83
C PRO A 86 6.12 8.17 -12.13
N VAL A 87 7.25 8.84 -12.44
CA VAL A 87 7.50 10.21 -12.00
C VAL A 87 6.96 11.17 -13.05
N TYR A 88 6.03 12.02 -12.65
CA TYR A 88 5.51 13.12 -13.44
C TYR A 88 5.70 14.46 -12.71
N LYS A 89 6.26 15.46 -13.39
CA LYS A 89 6.47 16.80 -12.82
C LYS A 89 7.18 16.77 -11.47
N ALA A 90 8.27 15.98 -11.39
CA ALA A 90 9.11 15.80 -10.21
C ALA A 90 8.43 15.21 -8.97
N GLY A 91 7.30 14.53 -9.15
CA GLY A 91 6.57 13.86 -8.08
C GLY A 91 6.02 12.50 -8.51
N ILE A 92 5.43 11.76 -7.59
CA ILE A 92 4.66 10.55 -7.90
C ILE A 92 3.49 10.89 -8.82
N SER A 93 3.02 9.94 -9.62
CA SER A 93 1.88 10.21 -10.51
C SER A 93 0.64 10.61 -9.72
N GLY A 94 -0.13 11.58 -10.24
CA GLY A 94 -1.40 11.98 -9.63
C GLY A 94 -2.36 10.79 -9.46
N LEU A 95 -2.37 9.86 -10.41
CA LEU A 95 -3.19 8.65 -10.33
C LEU A 95 -2.80 7.76 -9.14
N PHE A 96 -1.49 7.60 -8.87
CA PHE A 96 -1.02 6.86 -7.71
C PHE A 96 -1.49 7.53 -6.41
N LYS A 97 -1.27 8.87 -6.31
CA LYS A 97 -1.67 9.63 -5.12
C LYS A 97 -3.19 9.59 -4.92
N SER A 98 -3.97 9.77 -5.98
CA SER A 98 -5.43 9.68 -5.94
C SER A 98 -5.94 8.33 -5.44
N PHE A 99 -5.31 7.23 -5.85
CA PHE A 99 -5.65 5.92 -5.32
C PHE A 99 -5.25 5.77 -3.85
N ALA A 100 -4.06 6.27 -3.48
CA ALA A 100 -3.59 6.23 -2.10
C ALA A 100 -4.50 7.03 -1.15
N ASP A 101 -5.11 8.12 -1.62
CA ASP A 101 -6.04 8.94 -0.83
C ASP A 101 -7.38 8.25 -0.53
N LEU A 102 -7.69 7.17 -1.24
CA LEU A 102 -8.87 6.33 -0.99
C LEU A 102 -8.58 5.16 -0.03
N ILE A 103 -7.32 4.92 0.32
CA ILE A 103 -6.92 3.85 1.22
C ILE A 103 -7.15 4.32 2.66
N ASP A 104 -7.84 3.49 3.44
CA ASP A 104 -7.97 3.74 4.87
C ASP A 104 -6.60 3.76 5.55
N ASN A 105 -6.40 4.72 6.45
CA ASN A 105 -5.12 4.95 7.14
C ASN A 105 -4.61 3.72 7.91
N ASP A 106 -5.50 2.81 8.28
CA ASP A 106 -5.17 1.64 9.11
C ASP A 106 -5.04 0.36 8.29
N LEU A 107 -5.38 0.41 6.99
CA LEU A 107 -5.36 -0.77 6.13
C LEU A 107 -3.97 -1.38 5.97
N LEU A 108 -2.94 -0.53 5.95
CA LEU A 108 -1.56 -0.92 5.67
C LEU A 108 -0.69 -1.02 6.92
N ILE A 109 -1.26 -0.96 8.12
CA ILE A 109 -0.50 -1.06 9.37
C ILE A 109 0.40 -2.28 9.35
N ALA A 110 1.70 -2.03 9.55
CA ALA A 110 2.78 -3.02 9.61
C ALA A 110 2.99 -3.85 8.32
N LYS A 111 2.27 -3.55 7.21
CA LYS A 111 2.52 -4.27 5.95
C LYS A 111 3.87 -3.87 5.36
N PRO A 112 4.77 -4.83 5.08
CA PRO A 112 6.04 -4.53 4.42
C PRO A 112 5.81 -4.13 2.97
N VAL A 113 6.52 -3.08 2.51
CA VAL A 113 6.37 -2.54 1.16
C VAL A 113 7.70 -2.25 0.48
N ILE A 114 7.88 -2.74 -0.75
CA ILE A 114 8.94 -2.30 -1.66
C ILE A 114 8.45 -1.09 -2.43
N LEU A 115 9.21 0.00 -2.37
CA LEU A 115 8.91 1.27 -3.05
C LEU A 115 9.68 1.37 -4.35
N ALA A 116 8.98 1.68 -5.45
CA ALA A 116 9.58 1.77 -6.77
C ALA A 116 9.03 2.94 -7.59
N ALA A 117 9.91 3.57 -8.38
CA ALA A 117 9.48 4.55 -9.35
C ALA A 117 10.30 4.44 -10.65
N THR A 118 9.71 4.93 -11.74
CA THR A 118 10.41 5.11 -13.03
C THR A 118 10.31 6.57 -13.47
N GLY A 119 11.33 7.07 -14.13
CA GLY A 119 11.32 8.42 -14.66
C GLY A 119 12.25 8.58 -15.87
N GLY A 120 12.17 9.72 -16.52
CA GLY A 120 12.92 10.01 -17.74
C GLY A 120 14.40 10.31 -17.54
N SER A 121 14.89 10.47 -16.31
CA SER A 121 16.30 10.70 -16.02
C SER A 121 16.62 10.41 -14.56
N ALA A 122 17.88 10.13 -14.25
CA ALA A 122 18.38 9.84 -12.90
C ALA A 122 18.14 10.96 -11.88
N ARG A 123 17.97 12.22 -12.31
CA ARG A 123 17.75 13.37 -11.40
C ARG A 123 16.50 13.28 -10.55
N HIS A 124 15.57 12.38 -10.88
CA HIS A 124 14.32 12.18 -10.14
C HIS A 124 14.37 10.98 -9.17
N ALA A 125 15.54 10.38 -8.96
CA ALA A 125 15.69 9.19 -8.13
C ALA A 125 15.18 9.37 -6.69
N MET A 126 15.32 10.59 -6.14
CA MET A 126 14.87 10.91 -4.78
C MET A 126 13.36 10.92 -4.60
N VAL A 127 12.57 10.93 -5.68
CA VAL A 127 11.09 10.91 -5.57
C VAL A 127 10.59 9.69 -4.78
N VAL A 128 11.29 8.57 -4.82
CA VAL A 128 10.93 7.39 -4.03
C VAL A 128 11.03 7.69 -2.53
N ASP A 129 12.13 8.32 -2.11
CA ASP A 129 12.37 8.61 -0.69
C ASP A 129 11.67 9.88 -0.21
N ASP A 130 11.50 10.89 -1.09
CA ASP A 130 10.88 12.16 -0.74
C ASP A 130 9.35 12.13 -0.80
N HIS A 131 8.74 11.25 -1.62
CA HIS A 131 7.29 11.22 -1.84
C HIS A 131 6.64 9.88 -1.45
N LEU A 132 7.17 8.74 -1.93
CA LEU A 132 6.56 7.44 -1.63
C LEU A 132 6.81 7.02 -0.18
N ARG A 133 8.03 7.14 0.30
CA ARG A 133 8.38 6.69 1.66
C ARG A 133 7.58 7.43 2.74
N PRO A 134 7.44 8.77 2.74
CA PRO A 134 6.59 9.46 3.69
C PRO A 134 5.11 9.09 3.58
N LEU A 135 4.61 8.85 2.37
CA LEU A 135 3.22 8.42 2.14
C LEU A 135 2.96 7.06 2.81
N PHE A 136 3.82 6.07 2.58
CA PHE A 136 3.66 4.74 3.19
C PHE A 136 3.97 4.75 4.69
N ALA A 137 4.85 5.63 5.17
CA ALA A 137 5.04 5.85 6.60
C ALA A 137 3.79 6.44 7.25
N PHE A 138 3.11 7.40 6.61
CA PHE A 138 1.82 7.92 7.07
C PHE A 138 0.76 6.83 7.16
N LEU A 139 0.71 5.92 6.18
CA LEU A 139 -0.17 4.74 6.17
C LEU A 139 0.31 3.62 7.10
N ARG A 140 1.35 3.86 7.92
CA ARG A 140 1.91 2.94 8.93
C ARG A 140 2.43 1.62 8.35
N ALA A 141 2.72 1.58 7.07
CA ALA A 141 3.41 0.45 6.43
C ALA A 141 4.89 0.40 6.86
N ILE A 142 5.57 -0.70 6.56
CA ILE A 142 7.01 -0.88 6.78
C ILE A 142 7.73 -0.80 5.43
N PRO A 143 8.17 0.39 4.97
CA PRO A 143 8.94 0.50 3.74
C PRO A 143 10.29 -0.21 3.84
N MET A 144 10.63 -1.01 2.83
CA MET A 144 11.94 -1.64 2.78
C MET A 144 13.04 -0.58 2.68
N PRO A 145 14.23 -0.83 3.28
CA PRO A 145 15.35 0.11 3.25
C PRO A 145 15.77 0.51 1.84
N THR A 146 15.82 -0.45 0.91
CA THR A 146 16.24 -0.20 -0.47
C THR A 146 15.08 0.38 -1.30
N SER A 147 15.20 1.65 -1.69
CA SER A 147 14.35 2.29 -2.69
C SER A 147 14.76 1.93 -4.11
N LEU A 148 13.80 1.69 -4.98
CA LEU A 148 14.04 1.30 -6.36
C LEU A 148 13.63 2.42 -7.31
N TYR A 149 14.58 2.87 -8.10
CA TYR A 149 14.35 3.82 -9.18
C TYR A 149 14.98 3.31 -10.48
N ALA A 150 14.28 3.46 -11.59
CA ALA A 150 14.81 3.13 -12.90
C ALA A 150 14.58 4.30 -13.89
N ALA A 151 15.68 4.81 -14.43
CA ALA A 151 15.73 5.72 -15.56
C ALA A 151 16.04 4.90 -16.85
N PRO A 152 15.94 5.50 -18.05
CA PRO A 152 16.22 4.79 -19.29
C PRO A 152 17.58 4.10 -19.33
N GLU A 153 18.61 4.71 -18.76
CA GLU A 153 19.97 4.21 -18.70
C GLU A 153 20.15 2.99 -17.77
N ASP A 154 19.25 2.80 -16.81
CA ASP A 154 19.33 1.70 -15.83
C ASP A 154 18.93 0.34 -16.42
N TRP A 155 18.14 0.31 -17.48
CA TRP A 155 17.53 -0.93 -18.00
C TRP A 155 18.54 -1.96 -18.54
N GLY A 156 19.68 -1.51 -19.01
CA GLY A 156 20.80 -2.36 -19.43
C GLY A 156 21.83 -2.64 -18.33
N SER A 157 21.67 -2.04 -17.14
CA SER A 157 22.65 -2.12 -16.07
C SER A 157 22.42 -3.32 -15.15
N ALA A 158 23.49 -4.00 -14.77
CA ALA A 158 23.48 -5.04 -13.73
C ALA A 158 23.12 -4.46 -12.35
N ASP A 159 23.31 -3.17 -12.13
CA ASP A 159 23.11 -2.54 -10.81
C ASP A 159 21.64 -2.40 -10.46
N LEU A 160 20.76 -2.21 -11.43
CA LEU A 160 19.30 -2.28 -11.19
C LEU A 160 18.91 -3.68 -10.68
N GLY A 161 19.44 -4.72 -11.30
CA GLY A 161 19.21 -6.11 -10.86
C GLY A 161 19.70 -6.38 -9.44
N LYS A 162 20.88 -5.84 -9.06
CA LYS A 162 21.42 -5.96 -7.69
C LYS A 162 20.54 -5.23 -6.68
N ARG A 163 20.06 -4.02 -7.00
CA ARG A 163 19.15 -3.25 -6.14
C ARG A 163 17.82 -3.99 -5.93
N ILE A 164 17.24 -4.53 -7.01
CA ILE A 164 16.02 -5.34 -6.93
C ILE A 164 16.23 -6.58 -6.06
N ALA A 165 17.36 -7.29 -6.24
CA ALA A 165 17.67 -8.46 -5.43
C ALA A 165 17.82 -8.12 -3.94
N ARG A 166 18.41 -6.96 -3.61
CA ARG A 166 18.54 -6.49 -2.24
C ARG A 166 17.16 -6.20 -1.63
N ALA A 167 16.31 -5.43 -2.30
CA ALA A 167 14.96 -5.13 -1.80
C ALA A 167 14.13 -6.40 -1.60
N ALA A 168 14.21 -7.37 -2.52
CA ALA A 168 13.55 -8.65 -2.39
C ALA A 168 14.08 -9.47 -1.20
N GLY A 169 15.39 -9.42 -0.94
CA GLY A 169 16.02 -10.05 0.21
C GLY A 169 15.57 -9.42 1.54
N GLU A 170 15.53 -8.09 1.60
CA GLU A 170 15.03 -7.35 2.76
C GLU A 170 13.58 -7.74 3.08
N LEU A 171 12.71 -7.77 2.06
CA LEU A 171 11.32 -8.19 2.21
C LEU A 171 11.21 -9.63 2.72
N ALA A 172 11.99 -10.55 2.18
CA ALA A 172 11.97 -11.96 2.60
C ALA A 172 12.39 -12.13 4.07
N VAL A 173 13.36 -11.35 4.55
CA VAL A 173 13.77 -11.34 5.96
C VAL A 173 12.62 -10.88 6.85
N ILE A 174 11.97 -9.78 6.51
CA ILE A 174 10.85 -9.23 7.29
C ILE A 174 9.68 -10.20 7.33
N LEU A 175 9.29 -10.78 6.19
CA LEU A 175 8.18 -11.74 6.14
C LEU A 175 8.46 -13.02 6.93
N ARG A 176 9.71 -13.49 6.93
CA ARG A 176 10.11 -14.68 7.69
C ARG A 176 10.16 -14.43 9.20
N SER A 177 10.44 -13.20 9.64
CA SER A 177 10.52 -12.85 11.06
C SER A 177 9.16 -12.80 11.76
N GLN A 178 8.06 -12.79 11.01
CA GLN A 178 6.69 -12.59 11.51
C GLN A 178 6.46 -11.26 12.25
N ALA A 179 7.47 -10.40 12.34
CA ALA A 179 7.37 -9.10 13.00
C ALA A 179 6.20 -8.22 12.49
N PRO A 180 5.86 -8.18 11.19
CA PRO A 180 4.69 -7.45 10.72
C PRO A 180 3.38 -7.91 11.38
N SER A 181 3.15 -9.20 11.48
CA SER A 181 1.96 -9.77 12.11
C SER A 181 1.95 -9.49 13.61
N GLU A 182 3.08 -9.68 14.29
CA GLU A 182 3.18 -9.38 15.72
C GLU A 182 2.92 -7.91 16.02
N ILE A 183 3.48 -6.98 15.23
CA ILE A 183 3.20 -5.55 15.38
C ILE A 183 1.72 -5.27 15.18
N ALA A 184 1.13 -5.81 14.11
CA ALA A 184 -0.26 -5.58 13.78
C ALA A 184 -1.21 -6.12 14.87
N ASP A 185 -0.96 -7.33 15.36
CA ASP A 185 -1.87 -8.03 16.27
C ASP A 185 -1.69 -7.57 17.74
N SER A 186 -0.45 -7.31 18.17
CA SER A 186 -0.18 -6.96 19.57
C SER A 186 -0.36 -5.48 19.85
N ASN A 187 0.10 -4.62 18.95
CA ASN A 187 0.17 -3.19 19.21
C ASN A 187 -1.00 -2.39 18.63
N TRP A 188 -1.67 -2.94 17.61
CA TRP A 188 -2.75 -2.25 16.89
C TRP A 188 -4.11 -2.94 16.98
N ALA A 189 -4.22 -4.08 17.67
CA ALA A 189 -5.48 -4.83 17.81
C ALA A 189 -6.63 -4.00 18.43
N GLY A 190 -6.31 -3.10 19.37
CA GLY A 190 -7.26 -2.21 20.04
C GLY A 190 -7.37 -0.81 19.42
N TYR A 191 -6.59 -0.50 18.39
CA TYR A 191 -6.57 0.83 17.79
C TYR A 191 -7.83 1.09 16.97
N GLN A 192 -8.55 2.15 17.32
CA GLN A 192 -9.65 2.70 16.54
C GLN A 192 -9.26 4.09 16.07
N HIS A 193 -9.33 4.33 14.76
CA HIS A 193 -9.05 5.65 14.21
C HIS A 193 -10.16 6.63 14.63
N GLN A 194 -9.80 7.75 15.27
CA GLN A 194 -10.78 8.69 15.84
C GLN A 194 -11.65 9.41 14.79
N PHE A 195 -11.27 9.39 13.51
CA PHE A 195 -11.88 10.21 12.46
C PHE A 195 -12.37 9.42 11.24
N SER A 196 -12.28 8.11 11.22
CA SER A 196 -12.69 7.35 10.04
C SER A 196 -13.97 6.56 10.29
N GLY A 197 -15.00 6.88 9.53
CA GLY A 197 -16.22 6.08 9.50
C GLY A 197 -16.08 4.75 8.73
N ASN A 198 -14.94 4.46 8.12
CA ASN A 198 -14.74 3.31 7.22
C ASN A 198 -13.46 2.52 7.50
N ALA A 199 -12.84 2.68 8.66
CA ALA A 199 -11.64 1.94 9.02
C ALA A 199 -12.00 0.48 9.34
N THR A 200 -12.06 -0.35 8.34
CA THR A 200 -12.21 -1.79 8.54
C THR A 200 -10.93 -2.49 8.13
N ARG A 201 -10.16 -2.98 9.09
CA ARG A 201 -9.36 -4.16 8.86
C ARG A 201 -10.29 -5.24 8.32
N ALA A 202 -9.87 -5.96 7.28
CA ALA A 202 -10.67 -7.02 6.63
C ALA A 202 -11.18 -8.12 7.58
N GLN A 203 -10.82 -8.09 8.86
CA GLN A 203 -11.22 -9.06 9.89
C GLN A 203 -12.24 -8.52 10.90
N ARG A 204 -12.65 -7.24 10.84
CA ARG A 204 -13.71 -6.73 11.73
C ARG A 204 -15.03 -6.70 10.99
N SER A 205 -16.01 -7.39 11.55
CA SER A 205 -17.39 -7.34 11.07
C SER A 205 -18.01 -6.00 11.44
N VAL A 206 -19.07 -5.60 10.72
CA VAL A 206 -19.87 -4.41 11.03
C VAL A 206 -20.47 -4.48 12.46
N ASP A 207 -20.49 -5.67 13.06
CA ASP A 207 -21.01 -5.93 14.41
C ASP A 207 -20.05 -5.46 15.53
N ASP A 208 -18.81 -5.08 15.21
CA ASP A 208 -17.81 -4.57 16.17
C ASP A 208 -17.90 -3.04 16.39
N VAL A 209 -18.88 -2.36 15.83
CA VAL A 209 -19.09 -0.92 16.05
C VAL A 209 -19.77 -0.71 17.38
N ASP A 210 -19.04 -0.22 18.38
CA ASP A 210 -19.61 0.15 19.67
C ASP A 210 -20.43 1.45 19.55
N PHE A 211 -21.75 1.28 19.39
CA PHE A 211 -22.71 2.39 19.35
C PHE A 211 -22.95 3.02 20.74
N SER A 212 -22.37 2.49 21.81
CA SER A 212 -22.55 2.98 23.17
C SER A 212 -21.59 4.10 23.57
N THR A 213 -20.66 4.52 22.70
CA THR A 213 -19.71 5.59 22.97
C THR A 213 -20.40 6.93 23.20
N ASP A 214 -19.80 7.80 24.01
CA ASP A 214 -20.33 9.14 24.30
C ASP A 214 -20.51 9.99 23.03
N LEU A 215 -19.64 9.80 22.03
CA LEU A 215 -19.74 10.45 20.72
C LEU A 215 -20.97 9.98 19.94
N MET A 216 -21.30 8.70 19.96
CA MET A 216 -22.49 8.17 19.32
C MET A 216 -23.77 8.61 20.04
N ARG A 217 -23.75 8.71 21.38
CA ARG A 217 -24.86 9.29 22.15
C ARG A 217 -25.09 10.76 21.82
N LEU A 218 -24.02 11.55 21.67
CA LEU A 218 -24.10 12.96 21.24
C LEU A 218 -24.65 13.09 19.82
N ALA A 219 -24.19 12.25 18.87
CA ALA A 219 -24.65 12.23 17.48
C ALA A 219 -26.11 11.79 17.36
N ALA A 220 -26.61 10.92 18.23
CA ALA A 220 -28.00 10.49 18.29
C ALA A 220 -28.94 11.49 18.98
N GLY A 221 -28.48 12.72 19.30
CA GLY A 221 -29.32 13.76 19.88
C GLY A 221 -29.56 13.63 21.40
N GLY A 222 -28.75 12.83 22.10
CA GLY A 222 -28.77 12.73 23.54
C GLY A 222 -28.25 14.01 24.19
N GLY A 223 -29.10 15.00 24.38
CA GLY A 223 -28.81 16.22 25.10
C GLY A 223 -28.38 15.91 26.54
N SER A 224 -27.29 16.54 26.99
CA SER A 224 -26.86 16.57 28.39
C SER A 224 -28.00 17.05 29.29
N GLY A 225 -28.63 16.14 30.00
CA GLY A 225 -29.50 16.51 31.10
C GLY A 225 -28.72 17.36 32.09
N ARG A 226 -28.97 18.64 32.10
CA ARG A 226 -28.53 19.56 33.16
C ARG A 226 -29.10 19.06 34.48
N ALA A 227 -28.29 18.46 35.32
CA ALA A 227 -28.62 18.27 36.70
C ALA A 227 -28.68 19.65 37.37
N ALA A 228 -29.89 20.11 37.64
CA ALA A 228 -30.12 21.22 38.58
C ALA A 228 -29.99 20.67 40.03
N ARG A 229 -29.08 21.21 40.77
CA ARG A 229 -29.05 21.65 42.17
C ARG A 229 -27.64 21.58 42.71
#